data_6ad7df518040e641028a5b8773d15657
#
_entry.id   6ad7df518040e641028a5b8773d15657
#
_cell.length_a   1.000
_cell.length_b   1.000
_cell.length_c   1.000
_cell.angle_alpha   90.00
_cell.angle_beta   90.00
_cell.angle_gamma   90.00
#
_symmetry.space_group_name_H-M   'P 1'
#
loop_
_entity.id
_entity.type
_entity.pdbx_description
1 polymer ?
#
loop_
_entity_poly.entity_id
_entity_poly.type
_entity_poly.pdbx_seq_one_letter_code
_entity_poly.pdbx_strand_id
1 'polypeptide(L)'
;VTELLSIGAAAEATGLTPRTLRYYEQRGLLFPSAHSTGGARRYTPADLERLARIRSLAELLGADLDRIKKVLDGEDRLEGIRAEYHSDGITPERERELLVQALATRQTLLAEVDAKVDALQDMRAQLLQRIERLEWRLAEADRQPV
;
A
#
# COMPACT_ATOMS: atom_id res chain seq x y z
N VAL A 1 -10.66 27.49 5.65
CA VAL A 1 -11.20 26.56 6.67
C VAL A 1 -11.20 25.17 6.06
N THR A 2 -10.39 24.30 6.60
CA THR A 2 -10.32 22.90 6.14
C THR A 2 -11.59 22.18 6.58
N GLU A 3 -12.42 21.78 5.63
CA GLU A 3 -13.67 21.10 5.92
C GLU A 3 -13.38 19.70 6.47
N LEU A 4 -13.84 19.45 7.69
CA LEU A 4 -13.70 18.14 8.35
C LEU A 4 -14.89 17.27 8.00
N LEU A 5 -14.65 16.12 7.38
CA LEU A 5 -15.70 15.20 6.95
C LEU A 5 -16.12 14.23 8.07
N SER A 6 -17.39 13.88 8.09
CA SER A 6 -17.86 12.74 8.88
C SER A 6 -17.37 11.42 8.29
N ILE A 7 -17.47 10.33 9.07
CA ILE A 7 -17.10 8.99 8.57
C ILE A 7 -17.93 8.59 7.34
N GLY A 8 -19.20 8.95 7.28
CA GLY A 8 -20.06 8.68 6.12
C GLY A 8 -19.59 9.43 4.87
N ALA A 9 -19.30 10.74 5.00
CA ALA A 9 -18.81 11.56 3.91
C ALA A 9 -17.39 11.14 3.45
N ALA A 10 -16.51 10.78 4.39
CA ALA A 10 -15.19 10.26 4.08
C ALA A 10 -15.25 8.92 3.33
N ALA A 11 -16.15 8.02 3.74
CA ALA A 11 -16.37 6.75 3.07
C ALA A 11 -16.87 6.96 1.63
N GLU A 12 -17.85 7.84 1.44
CA GLU A 12 -18.38 8.19 0.12
C GLU A 12 -17.30 8.79 -0.79
N ALA A 13 -16.53 9.75 -0.27
CA ALA A 13 -15.45 10.40 -1.02
C ALA A 13 -14.34 9.44 -1.48
N THR A 14 -14.12 8.36 -0.74
CA THR A 14 -13.06 7.36 -1.03
C THR A 14 -13.58 6.09 -1.71
N GLY A 15 -14.88 5.95 -1.88
CA GLY A 15 -15.50 4.72 -2.42
C GLY A 15 -15.40 3.52 -1.47
N LEU A 16 -15.24 3.78 -0.17
CA LEU A 16 -15.17 2.78 0.90
C LEU A 16 -16.44 2.81 1.74
N THR A 17 -16.55 1.91 2.71
CA THR A 17 -17.64 1.90 3.67
C THR A 17 -17.21 2.41 5.04
N PRO A 18 -18.10 2.98 5.86
CA PRO A 18 -17.76 3.36 7.24
C PRO A 18 -17.19 2.19 8.07
N ARG A 19 -17.66 0.97 7.81
CA ARG A 19 -17.13 -0.24 8.42
C ARG A 19 -15.68 -0.49 8.04
N THR A 20 -15.33 -0.31 6.78
CA THR A 20 -13.96 -0.43 6.27
C THR A 20 -13.04 0.60 6.92
N LEU A 21 -13.48 1.86 7.05
CA LEU A 21 -12.70 2.89 7.71
C LEU A 21 -12.41 2.54 9.17
N ARG A 22 -13.41 2.09 9.93
CA ARG A 22 -13.24 1.63 11.31
C ARG A 22 -12.29 0.44 11.41
N TYR A 23 -12.36 -0.48 10.47
CA TYR A 23 -11.46 -1.62 10.40
C TYR A 23 -10.01 -1.18 10.17
N TYR A 24 -9.77 -0.24 9.26
CA TYR A 24 -8.43 0.32 9.04
C TYR A 24 -7.88 1.04 10.29
N GLU A 25 -8.74 1.75 11.01
CA GLU A 25 -8.35 2.35 12.29
C GLU A 25 -7.95 1.29 13.33
N GLN A 26 -8.73 0.23 13.45
CA GLN A 26 -8.44 -0.88 14.37
C GLN A 26 -7.12 -1.59 14.03
N ARG A 27 -6.80 -1.65 12.75
CA ARG A 27 -5.55 -2.27 12.26
C ARG A 27 -4.35 -1.31 12.25
N GLY A 28 -4.52 -0.07 12.71
CA GLY A 28 -3.45 0.91 12.79
C GLY A 28 -2.99 1.46 11.45
N LEU A 29 -3.83 1.39 10.41
CA LEU A 29 -3.55 1.95 9.08
C LEU A 29 -3.96 3.41 8.96
N LEU A 30 -4.96 3.82 9.73
CA LEU A 30 -5.56 5.15 9.71
C LEU A 30 -5.74 5.65 11.13
N PHE A 31 -5.39 6.90 11.37
CA PHE A 31 -5.58 7.59 12.64
C PHE A 31 -6.31 8.90 12.37
N PRO A 32 -7.65 8.98 12.63
CA PRO A 32 -8.39 10.21 12.42
C PRO A 32 -7.77 11.34 13.23
N SER A 33 -7.39 12.42 12.56
CA SER A 33 -6.65 13.53 13.16
C SER A 33 -7.54 14.53 13.89
N ALA A 34 -8.88 14.39 13.81
CA ALA A 34 -9.82 15.29 14.45
C ALA A 34 -11.05 14.56 15.00
N HIS A 35 -11.69 15.21 15.99
CA HIS A 35 -12.96 14.78 16.58
C HIS A 35 -13.89 15.98 16.72
N SER A 36 -15.20 15.74 16.62
CA SER A 36 -16.20 16.76 16.95
C SER A 36 -16.27 16.99 18.46
N THR A 37 -16.97 18.05 18.89
CA THR A 37 -17.23 18.33 20.30
C THR A 37 -17.94 17.20 21.03
N GLY A 38 -18.70 16.35 20.32
CA GLY A 38 -19.33 15.14 20.85
C GLY A 38 -18.48 13.87 20.75
N GLY A 39 -17.18 13.98 20.42
CA GLY A 39 -16.27 12.85 20.31
C GLY A 39 -16.39 12.03 19.03
N ALA A 40 -17.25 12.43 18.07
CA ALA A 40 -17.33 11.74 16.79
C ALA A 40 -16.09 12.02 15.92
N ARG A 41 -15.62 10.97 15.25
CA ARG A 41 -14.45 11.05 14.34
C ARG A 41 -14.69 12.03 13.21
N ARG A 42 -13.66 12.81 12.90
CA ARG A 42 -13.64 13.74 11.77
C ARG A 42 -12.39 13.47 10.95
N TYR A 43 -12.53 13.55 9.64
CA TYR A 43 -11.50 13.21 8.68
C TYR A 43 -11.04 14.48 7.96
N THR A 44 -9.74 14.68 7.92
CA THR A 44 -9.08 15.78 7.22
C THR A 44 -8.78 15.38 5.77
N PRO A 45 -8.40 16.33 4.89
CA PRO A 45 -7.88 16.02 3.57
C PRO A 45 -6.69 15.05 3.60
N ALA A 46 -5.78 15.16 4.56
CA ALA A 46 -4.66 14.24 4.74
C ALA A 46 -5.14 12.81 5.06
N ASP A 47 -6.19 12.66 5.88
CA ASP A 47 -6.80 11.36 6.13
C ASP A 47 -7.41 10.75 4.86
N LEU A 48 -8.01 11.57 3.99
CA LEU A 48 -8.54 11.12 2.70
C LEU A 48 -7.43 10.67 1.74
N GLU A 49 -6.33 11.41 1.69
CA GLU A 49 -5.15 11.02 0.90
C GLU A 49 -4.58 9.69 1.39
N ARG A 50 -4.49 9.50 2.71
CA ARG A 50 -4.08 8.22 3.30
C ARG A 50 -5.02 7.08 2.94
N LEU A 51 -6.33 7.29 2.99
CA LEU A 51 -7.33 6.29 2.57
C LEU A 51 -7.19 5.94 1.09
N ALA A 52 -6.98 6.93 0.22
CA ALA A 52 -6.71 6.70 -1.19
C ALA A 52 -5.42 5.89 -1.40
N ARG A 53 -4.38 6.16 -0.61
CA ARG A 53 -3.13 5.40 -0.64
C ARG A 53 -3.32 3.96 -0.19
N ILE A 54 -4.04 3.71 0.90
CA ILE A 54 -4.39 2.36 1.37
C ILE A 54 -5.11 1.58 0.27
N ARG A 55 -6.09 2.20 -0.37
CA ARG A 55 -6.84 1.57 -1.47
C ARG A 55 -5.94 1.22 -2.65
N SER A 56 -5.08 2.14 -3.07
CA SER A 56 -4.10 1.90 -4.14
C SER A 56 -3.15 0.74 -3.81
N LEU A 57 -2.65 0.67 -2.59
CA LEU A 57 -1.79 -0.43 -2.13
C LEU A 57 -2.55 -1.76 -2.09
N ALA A 58 -3.82 -1.77 -1.67
CA ALA A 58 -4.66 -2.96 -1.69
C ALA A 58 -4.90 -3.50 -3.11
N GLU A 59 -5.06 -2.62 -4.09
CA GLU A 59 -5.17 -2.99 -5.51
C GLU A 59 -3.86 -3.60 -6.05
N LEU A 60 -2.70 -3.05 -5.66
CA LEU A 60 -1.39 -3.49 -6.14
C LEU A 60 -0.88 -4.73 -5.40
N LEU A 61 -0.97 -4.74 -4.08
CA LEU A 61 -0.35 -5.76 -3.22
C LEU A 61 -1.33 -6.84 -2.75
N GLY A 62 -2.63 -6.67 -3.03
CA GLY A 62 -3.70 -7.48 -2.49
C GLY A 62 -4.13 -7.01 -1.10
N ALA A 63 -5.14 -7.68 -0.53
CA ALA A 63 -5.76 -7.28 0.74
C ALA A 63 -4.97 -7.71 1.99
N ASP A 64 -3.65 -7.92 1.87
CA ASP A 64 -2.76 -8.20 3.01
C ASP A 64 -2.50 -6.90 3.78
N LEU A 65 -3.27 -6.68 4.85
CA LEU A 65 -3.19 -5.45 5.64
C LEU A 65 -1.85 -5.31 6.39
N ASP A 66 -1.20 -6.41 6.76
CA ASP A 66 0.10 -6.34 7.43
C ASP A 66 1.18 -5.85 6.47
N ARG A 67 1.13 -6.29 5.21
CA ARG A 67 2.00 -5.79 4.14
C ARG A 67 1.72 -4.33 3.81
N ILE A 68 0.45 -3.96 3.67
CA ILE A 68 0.04 -2.56 3.44
C ILE A 68 0.55 -1.68 4.58
N LYS A 69 0.41 -2.12 5.83
CA LYS A 69 0.90 -1.38 6.99
C LYS A 69 2.41 -1.17 6.95
N LYS A 70 3.18 -2.19 6.62
CA LYS A 70 4.65 -2.07 6.46
C LYS A 70 5.03 -1.01 5.42
N VAL A 71 4.32 -0.98 4.30
CA VAL A 71 4.57 0.01 3.25
C VAL A 71 4.23 1.41 3.75
N LEU A 72 3.08 1.61 4.37
CA LEU A 72 2.66 2.90 4.91
C LEU A 72 3.61 3.40 6.01
N ASP A 73 4.00 2.54 6.94
CA ASP A 73 4.96 2.88 8.01
C ASP A 73 6.32 3.30 7.41
N GLY A 74 6.75 2.63 6.34
CA GLY A 74 7.95 3.00 5.60
C GLY A 74 7.83 4.35 4.89
N GLU A 75 6.70 4.63 4.26
CA GLU A 75 6.41 5.92 3.61
C GLU A 75 6.37 7.05 4.64
N ASP A 76 5.70 6.85 5.78
CA ASP A 76 5.65 7.82 6.89
C ASP A 76 7.06 8.11 7.45
N ARG A 77 7.88 7.07 7.59
CA ARG A 77 9.27 7.22 8.02
C ARG A 77 10.09 8.03 7.03
N LEU A 78 9.94 7.78 5.73
CA LEU A 78 10.63 8.54 4.69
C LEU A 78 10.20 10.00 4.67
N GLU A 79 8.93 10.30 4.92
CA GLU A 79 8.45 11.69 5.02
C GLU A 79 9.08 12.40 6.23
N GLY A 80 9.16 11.73 7.39
CA GLY A 80 9.86 12.27 8.56
C GLY A 80 11.35 12.51 8.30
N ILE A 81 12.04 11.59 7.65
CA ILE A 81 13.44 11.75 7.24
C ILE A 81 13.59 12.92 6.30
N ARG A 82 12.72 13.06 5.31
CA ARG A 82 12.74 14.17 4.35
C ARG A 82 12.55 15.52 5.02
N ALA A 83 11.60 15.62 5.96
CA ALA A 83 11.35 16.84 6.70
C ALA A 83 12.57 17.28 7.52
N GLU A 84 13.23 16.34 8.20
CA GLU A 84 14.46 16.62 8.95
C GLU A 84 15.63 16.97 8.03
N TYR A 85 15.80 16.27 6.91
CA TYR A 85 16.86 16.51 5.92
C TYR A 85 16.83 17.94 5.35
N HIS A 86 15.65 18.49 5.19
CA HIS A 86 15.44 19.86 4.70
C HIS A 86 15.33 20.91 5.82
N SER A 87 15.57 20.53 7.08
CA SER A 87 15.55 21.48 8.20
C SER A 87 16.82 22.31 8.26
N ASP A 88 16.69 23.52 8.81
CA ASP A 88 17.83 24.42 9.00
C ASP A 88 18.80 23.87 10.06
N GLY A 89 20.10 24.05 9.84
CA GLY A 89 21.13 23.71 10.81
C GLY A 89 21.49 22.24 10.94
N ILE A 90 21.11 21.40 9.97
CA ILE A 90 21.52 20.01 9.93
C ILE A 90 23.04 19.88 9.75
N THR A 91 23.69 19.01 10.51
CA THR A 91 25.11 18.75 10.35
C THR A 91 25.36 17.70 9.25
N PRO A 92 26.58 17.72 8.61
CA PRO A 92 26.92 16.74 7.58
C PRO A 92 26.85 15.28 8.08
N GLU A 93 27.17 15.05 9.34
CA GLU A 93 27.06 13.74 9.98
C GLU A 93 25.62 13.29 10.07
N ARG A 94 24.73 14.19 10.50
CA ARG A 94 23.29 13.91 10.60
C ARG A 94 22.65 13.71 9.22
N GLU A 95 23.04 14.53 8.25
CA GLU A 95 22.62 14.36 6.85
C GLU A 95 22.97 12.97 6.34
N ARG A 96 24.20 12.52 6.56
CA ARG A 96 24.62 11.17 6.18
C ARG A 96 23.82 10.07 6.87
N GLU A 97 23.54 10.19 8.17
CA GLU A 97 22.71 9.24 8.91
C GLU A 97 21.30 9.14 8.32
N LEU A 98 20.68 10.28 7.99
CA LEU A 98 19.35 10.32 7.39
C LEU A 98 19.33 9.64 6.02
N LEU A 99 20.33 9.85 5.19
CA LEU A 99 20.47 9.17 3.90
C LEU A 99 20.62 7.65 4.05
N VAL A 100 21.38 7.19 5.03
CA VAL A 100 21.51 5.75 5.34
C VAL A 100 20.14 5.17 5.78
N GLN A 101 19.43 5.88 6.64
CA GLN A 101 18.10 5.45 7.09
C GLN A 101 17.09 5.43 5.94
N ALA A 102 17.10 6.44 5.07
CA ALA A 102 16.23 6.50 3.91
C ALA A 102 16.52 5.35 2.94
N LEU A 103 17.80 5.06 2.67
CA LEU A 103 18.20 3.95 1.82
C LEU A 103 17.72 2.60 2.38
N ALA A 104 17.98 2.33 3.65
CA ALA A 104 17.53 1.10 4.31
C ALA A 104 15.99 0.94 4.27
N THR A 105 15.24 2.03 4.49
CA THR A 105 13.79 2.02 4.42
C THR A 105 13.31 1.71 3.00
N ARG A 106 13.89 2.33 1.97
CA ARG A 106 13.53 2.04 0.57
C ARG A 106 13.85 0.62 0.15
N GLN A 107 14.99 0.07 0.61
CA GLN A 107 15.33 -1.33 0.37
C GLN A 107 14.31 -2.29 0.97
N THR A 108 13.82 -2.00 2.18
CA THR A 108 12.75 -2.77 2.82
C THR A 108 11.44 -2.70 2.01
N LEU A 109 11.05 -1.51 1.53
CA LEU A 109 9.88 -1.34 0.69
C LEU A 109 10.02 -2.09 -0.64
N LEU A 110 11.18 -2.03 -1.27
CA LEU A 110 11.47 -2.78 -2.49
C LEU A 110 11.30 -4.28 -2.28
N ALA A 111 11.79 -4.82 -1.17
CA ALA A 111 11.65 -6.25 -0.85
C ALA A 111 10.18 -6.69 -0.75
N GLU A 112 9.28 -5.85 -0.22
CA GLU A 112 7.82 -6.15 -0.20
C GLU A 112 7.23 -6.20 -1.63
N VAL A 113 7.69 -5.33 -2.52
CA VAL A 113 7.27 -5.33 -3.92
C VAL A 113 7.83 -6.55 -4.66
N ASP A 114 9.13 -6.83 -4.50
CA ASP A 114 9.81 -7.96 -5.15
C ASP A 114 9.16 -9.28 -4.77
N ALA A 115 8.80 -9.49 -3.50
CA ALA A 115 8.09 -10.69 -3.06
C ALA A 115 6.75 -10.89 -3.81
N LYS A 116 6.03 -9.80 -4.12
CA LYS A 116 4.79 -9.86 -4.91
C LYS A 116 5.07 -10.15 -6.38
N VAL A 117 6.11 -9.55 -6.93
CA VAL A 117 6.55 -9.79 -8.31
C VAL A 117 6.93 -11.26 -8.49
N ASP A 118 7.74 -11.81 -7.57
CA ASP A 118 8.16 -13.22 -7.62
C ASP A 118 6.95 -14.17 -7.57
N ALA A 119 5.99 -13.92 -6.68
CA ALA A 119 4.78 -14.73 -6.59
C ALA A 119 3.95 -14.71 -7.89
N LEU A 120 3.86 -13.56 -8.55
CA LEU A 120 3.17 -13.42 -9.84
C LEU A 120 3.95 -14.09 -10.97
N GLN A 121 5.27 -14.03 -10.97
CA GLN A 121 6.13 -14.71 -11.95
C GLN A 121 6.00 -16.23 -11.82
N ASP A 122 5.97 -16.78 -10.61
CA ASP A 122 5.75 -18.20 -10.37
C ASP A 122 4.37 -18.66 -10.88
N MET A 123 3.33 -17.90 -10.59
CA MET A 123 1.98 -18.17 -11.12
C MET A 123 1.96 -18.15 -12.65
N ARG A 124 2.62 -17.14 -13.26
CA ARG A 124 2.74 -17.03 -14.71
C ARG A 124 3.45 -18.24 -15.32
N ALA A 125 4.56 -18.69 -14.72
CA ALA A 125 5.29 -19.85 -15.18
C ALA A 125 4.44 -21.14 -15.14
N GLN A 126 3.66 -21.34 -14.07
CA GLN A 126 2.74 -22.46 -13.96
C GLN A 126 1.65 -22.44 -15.04
N LEU A 127 1.10 -21.27 -15.33
CA LEU A 127 0.09 -21.10 -16.40
C LEU A 127 0.67 -21.43 -17.76
N LEU A 128 1.87 -20.93 -18.08
CA LEU A 128 2.56 -21.25 -19.34
C LEU A 128 2.77 -22.74 -19.53
N GLN A 129 3.24 -23.45 -18.51
CA GLN A 129 3.41 -24.91 -18.56
C GLN A 129 2.09 -25.63 -18.83
N ARG A 130 0.99 -25.17 -18.24
CA ARG A 130 -0.34 -25.77 -18.49
C ARG A 130 -0.82 -25.50 -19.91
N ILE A 131 -0.57 -24.30 -20.45
CA ILE A 131 -0.89 -23.95 -21.84
C ILE A 131 -0.11 -24.85 -22.78
N GLU A 132 1.20 -24.97 -22.65
CA GLU A 132 2.05 -25.83 -23.48
C GLU A 132 1.57 -27.28 -23.50
N ARG A 133 1.17 -27.84 -22.33
CA ARG A 133 0.63 -29.18 -22.24
C ARG A 133 -0.69 -29.32 -23.01
N LEU A 134 -1.56 -28.33 -22.97
CA LEU A 134 -2.83 -28.37 -23.69
C LEU A 134 -2.61 -28.21 -25.20
N GLU A 135 -1.72 -27.33 -25.62
CA GLU A 135 -1.34 -27.17 -27.02
C GLU A 135 -0.76 -28.47 -27.61
N TRP A 136 0.12 -29.15 -26.84
CA TRP A 136 0.65 -30.42 -27.24
C TRP A 136 -0.45 -31.49 -27.38
N ARG A 137 -1.36 -31.58 -26.40
CA ARG A 137 -2.49 -32.54 -26.46
C ARG A 137 -3.43 -32.24 -27.62
N LEU A 138 -3.69 -30.98 -27.90
CA LEU A 138 -4.53 -30.60 -29.01
C LEU A 138 -3.88 -31.00 -30.33
N ALA A 139 -2.59 -30.68 -30.51
CA ALA A 139 -1.85 -31.06 -31.70
C ALA A 139 -1.79 -32.60 -31.90
N GLU A 140 -1.73 -33.37 -30.82
CA GLU A 140 -1.76 -34.83 -30.87
C GLU A 140 -3.14 -35.36 -31.25
N ALA A 141 -4.20 -34.77 -30.71
CA ALA A 141 -5.58 -35.12 -31.06
C ALA A 141 -5.88 -34.86 -32.56
N ASP A 142 -5.37 -33.74 -33.09
CA ASP A 142 -5.53 -33.36 -34.51
C ASP A 142 -4.76 -34.30 -35.48
N ARG A 143 -3.75 -35.01 -34.98
CA ARG A 143 -2.97 -36.00 -35.79
C ARG A 143 -3.59 -37.40 -35.83
N GLN A 144 -4.51 -37.73 -34.94
CA GLN A 144 -5.16 -39.03 -34.94
C GLN A 144 -6.32 -39.02 -35.98
N PRO A 145 -6.19 -39.71 -37.10
CA PRO A 145 -7.31 -39.82 -38.03
C PRO A 145 -8.45 -40.64 -37.41
N VAL A 146 -9.67 -40.19 -37.66
CA VAL A 146 -10.90 -40.91 -37.27
C VAL A 146 -10.95 -42.27 -37.94
#